data_1e2e8623f1c5ea00d0373def44b3155b
#
_entry.id   1e2e8623f1c5ea00d0373def44b3155b
#
_cell.length_a   1.000
_cell.length_b   1.000
_cell.length_c   1.000
_cell.angle_alpha   90.00
_cell.angle_beta   90.00
_cell.angle_gamma   90.00
#
_symmetry.space_group_name_H-M   'P 1'
#
loop_
_entity.id
_entity.type
_entity.pdbx_description
1 polymer ?
#
loop_
_entity_poly.entity_id
_entity_poly.type
_entity_poly.pdbx_seq_one_letter_code
_entity_poly.pdbx_strand_id
1 'polypeptide(L)'
;LHWLHDLLLGNKAESLGYDGMKYQPGCYDLPLLLNTYLLSGRFALLLAEQELKDPAYTAVRSRLSSLVTVVSAPGFKDVAVTSNKVSNSNPALVSRLQQWGFVPADSSKPSDALLKVKLKEAQNLFGLLNDGALRSTTLQALNVPLRQRVGELESALNAMRWLHCIKQEQHVAIVNLPSASLLLYEHGNLVLTSRLIVGKPSTPTPTLSSTITEVILYPYWNVPYKIATRELLPIIKRNRGYLAANNYQVLNNSGKVVNPENINWHSLGPSNFPYTIRQSTGCDNALGLVKLNFYNPFSVYLHDTPNKFLFSMNKRYFSHGCMRLEKAMELGRYIMRGNTLALDTLSEKGCLRNQAPITVPATEKIPVFVVYHTAWINADGELRFYED
;
A
#
# COMPACT_ATOMS: atom_id res chain seq x y z
N LEU A 1 14.78 20.63 -21.46
CA LEU A 1 13.57 20.65 -20.60
C LEU A 1 13.16 19.24 -20.16
N HIS A 2 13.13 18.22 -21.04
CA HIS A 2 12.76 16.85 -20.65
C HIS A 2 13.63 16.30 -19.52
N TRP A 3 14.95 16.41 -19.65
CA TRP A 3 15.87 15.97 -18.61
C TRP A 3 15.64 16.69 -17.27
N LEU A 4 15.38 18.00 -17.29
CA LEU A 4 15.06 18.77 -16.10
C LEU A 4 13.71 18.35 -15.50
N HIS A 5 12.72 18.07 -16.34
CA HIS A 5 11.44 17.52 -15.93
C HIS A 5 11.63 16.22 -15.15
N ASP A 6 12.36 15.26 -15.72
CA ASP A 6 12.56 13.94 -15.11
C ASP A 6 13.29 14.03 -13.77
N LEU A 7 14.22 14.99 -13.64
CA LEU A 7 14.98 15.18 -12.40
C LEU A 7 14.22 15.90 -11.29
N LEU A 8 13.34 16.84 -11.63
CA LEU A 8 12.61 17.64 -10.64
C LEU A 8 11.20 17.12 -10.37
N LEU A 9 10.50 16.68 -11.40
CA LEU A 9 9.11 16.27 -11.33
C LEU A 9 8.94 14.75 -11.40
N GLY A 10 9.96 14.05 -11.87
CA GLY A 10 9.85 12.62 -12.12
C GLY A 10 8.89 12.29 -13.27
N ASN A 11 8.82 11.03 -13.61
CA ASN A 11 7.89 10.50 -14.59
C ASN A 11 6.87 9.60 -13.91
N LYS A 12 5.70 9.48 -14.52
CA LYS A 12 4.77 8.41 -14.18
C LYS A 12 5.44 7.06 -14.49
N ALA A 13 6.19 6.55 -13.53
CA ALA A 13 7.08 5.40 -13.71
C ALA A 13 6.36 4.09 -14.01
N GLU A 14 5.10 4.00 -13.61
CA GLU A 14 4.29 2.80 -13.77
C GLU A 14 3.01 3.14 -14.52
N SER A 15 2.64 2.31 -15.48
CA SER A 15 1.30 2.37 -16.02
C SER A 15 0.35 1.94 -14.90
N LEU A 16 -0.32 2.90 -14.26
CA LEU A 16 -1.41 2.59 -13.34
C LEU A 16 -2.44 1.74 -14.10
N GLY A 17 -2.95 0.69 -13.46
CA GLY A 17 -4.02 -0.12 -14.03
C GLY A 17 -5.27 0.71 -14.37
N TYR A 18 -5.45 1.85 -13.65
CA TYR A 18 -6.44 2.88 -13.98
C TYR A 18 -5.92 4.26 -13.56
N ASP A 19 -5.99 5.21 -14.48
CA ASP A 19 -5.61 6.61 -14.24
C ASP A 19 -6.83 7.54 -14.34
N GLY A 20 -7.62 7.55 -13.29
CA GLY A 20 -8.85 8.35 -13.22
C GLY A 20 -8.60 9.85 -13.02
N MET A 21 -7.46 10.22 -12.47
CA MET A 21 -7.12 11.62 -12.21
C MET A 21 -6.35 12.27 -13.36
N LYS A 22 -5.62 11.48 -14.15
CA LYS A 22 -4.67 11.99 -15.17
C LYS A 22 -3.71 13.04 -14.60
N TYR A 23 -3.27 12.79 -13.35
CA TYR A 23 -2.39 13.70 -12.65
C TYR A 23 -1.06 13.87 -13.36
N GLN A 24 -0.63 15.14 -13.46
CA GLN A 24 0.71 15.52 -13.90
C GLN A 24 1.25 16.55 -12.90
N PRO A 25 2.50 16.39 -12.40
CA PRO A 25 3.09 17.37 -11.49
C PRO A 25 3.31 18.70 -12.21
N GLY A 26 2.98 19.82 -11.58
CA GLY A 26 3.02 21.16 -12.16
C GLY A 26 3.49 22.25 -11.20
N CYS A 27 4.13 21.90 -10.07
CA CYS A 27 4.56 22.88 -9.09
C CYS A 27 5.83 23.65 -9.49
N TYR A 28 6.44 23.35 -10.63
CA TYR A 28 7.59 24.09 -11.19
C TYR A 28 7.25 24.65 -12.59
N ASP A 29 7.49 25.93 -12.79
CA ASP A 29 7.61 26.52 -14.14
C ASP A 29 9.03 26.24 -14.65
N LEU A 30 9.22 25.10 -15.31
CA LEU A 30 10.55 24.65 -15.76
C LEU A 30 11.20 25.58 -16.78
N PRO A 31 10.48 26.18 -17.77
CA PRO A 31 11.04 27.19 -18.66
C PRO A 31 11.56 28.44 -17.92
N LEU A 32 10.76 28.98 -17.02
CA LEU A 32 11.14 30.14 -16.20
C LEU A 32 12.33 29.79 -15.29
N LEU A 33 12.30 28.64 -14.63
CA LEU A 33 13.38 28.17 -13.76
C LEU A 33 14.70 28.05 -14.54
N LEU A 34 14.69 27.35 -15.68
CA LEU A 34 15.87 27.19 -16.54
C LEU A 34 16.43 28.52 -16.99
N ASN A 35 15.55 29.42 -17.45
CA ASN A 35 15.95 30.75 -17.97
C ASN A 35 16.58 31.61 -16.85
N THR A 36 16.00 31.58 -15.64
CA THR A 36 16.52 32.30 -14.48
C THR A 36 17.95 31.85 -14.14
N TYR A 37 18.22 30.55 -14.14
CA TYR A 37 19.55 30.02 -13.84
C TYR A 37 20.56 30.29 -14.97
N LEU A 38 20.14 30.25 -16.22
CA LEU A 38 21.00 30.60 -17.38
C LEU A 38 21.40 32.07 -17.35
N LEU A 39 20.42 32.97 -17.20
CA LEU A 39 20.67 34.41 -17.20
C LEU A 39 21.51 34.88 -16.00
N SER A 40 21.37 34.21 -14.86
CA SER A 40 22.18 34.53 -13.67
C SER A 40 23.57 33.89 -13.65
N GLY A 41 23.94 33.13 -14.68
CA GLY A 41 25.20 32.36 -14.70
C GLY A 41 25.32 31.24 -13.69
N ARG A 42 24.20 30.85 -13.03
CA ARG A 42 24.16 29.86 -11.94
C ARG A 42 23.67 28.47 -12.39
N PHE A 43 23.69 28.20 -13.67
CA PHE A 43 23.16 26.94 -14.22
C PHE A 43 23.75 25.70 -13.55
N ALA A 44 25.05 25.71 -13.21
CA ALA A 44 25.71 24.59 -12.51
C ALA A 44 25.12 24.30 -11.12
N LEU A 45 24.46 25.29 -10.49
CA LEU A 45 23.84 25.14 -9.17
C LEU A 45 22.37 24.70 -9.23
N LEU A 46 21.75 24.76 -10.42
CA LEU A 46 20.32 24.51 -10.59
C LEU A 46 19.86 23.21 -9.91
N LEU A 47 20.54 22.10 -10.18
CA LEU A 47 20.16 20.81 -9.59
C LEU A 47 20.35 20.78 -8.07
N ALA A 48 21.51 21.26 -7.58
CA ALA A 48 21.82 21.27 -6.16
C ALA A 48 20.83 22.12 -5.36
N GLU A 49 20.33 23.21 -5.93
CA GLU A 49 19.40 24.12 -5.28
C GLU A 49 17.94 23.67 -5.39
N GLN A 50 17.56 23.02 -6.50
CA GLN A 50 16.18 22.63 -6.77
C GLN A 50 15.84 21.18 -6.42
N GLU A 51 16.85 20.35 -6.14
CA GLU A 51 16.61 18.98 -5.72
C GLU A 51 15.79 18.93 -4.41
N LEU A 52 14.92 17.94 -4.29
CA LEU A 52 14.08 17.77 -3.09
C LEU A 52 14.91 17.75 -1.81
N LYS A 53 14.58 18.66 -0.88
CA LYS A 53 15.24 18.78 0.43
C LYS A 53 14.61 17.88 1.49
N ASP A 54 13.89 16.85 1.08
CA ASP A 54 13.28 15.86 1.98
C ASP A 54 14.36 14.90 2.53
N PRO A 55 14.49 14.75 3.86
CA PRO A 55 15.44 13.81 4.46
C PRO A 55 15.26 12.37 3.97
N ALA A 56 14.02 11.93 3.76
CA ALA A 56 13.72 10.59 3.25
C ALA A 56 14.20 10.42 1.81
N TYR A 57 13.99 11.42 0.95
CA TYR A 57 14.55 11.44 -0.41
C TYR A 57 16.08 11.36 -0.40
N THR A 58 16.72 12.13 0.46
CA THR A 58 18.19 12.13 0.62
C THR A 58 18.70 10.75 1.07
N ALA A 59 18.00 10.08 1.99
CA ALA A 59 18.34 8.75 2.45
C ALA A 59 18.24 7.69 1.33
N VAL A 60 17.17 7.72 0.53
CA VAL A 60 17.00 6.84 -0.63
C VAL A 60 18.10 7.07 -1.67
N ARG A 61 18.40 8.35 -2.00
CA ARG A 61 19.45 8.73 -2.95
C ARG A 61 20.83 8.27 -2.48
N SER A 62 21.15 8.45 -1.20
CA SER A 62 22.42 8.02 -0.63
C SER A 62 22.58 6.50 -0.72
N ARG A 63 21.51 5.75 -0.40
CA ARG A 63 21.51 4.29 -0.53
C ARG A 63 21.67 3.87 -1.99
N LEU A 64 20.98 4.51 -2.92
CA LEU A 64 21.14 4.26 -4.35
C LEU A 64 22.58 4.49 -4.81
N SER A 65 23.18 5.64 -4.49
CA SER A 65 24.56 5.96 -4.83
C SER A 65 25.54 4.90 -4.32
N SER A 66 25.37 4.46 -3.07
CA SER A 66 26.21 3.41 -2.47
C SER A 66 26.09 2.09 -3.23
N LEU A 67 24.86 1.65 -3.55
CA LEU A 67 24.66 0.39 -4.28
C LEU A 67 25.13 0.47 -5.74
N VAL A 68 24.93 1.60 -6.43
CA VAL A 68 25.43 1.83 -7.78
C VAL A 68 26.96 1.70 -7.82
N THR A 69 27.66 2.30 -6.85
CA THR A 69 29.13 2.17 -6.72
C THR A 69 29.55 0.70 -6.63
N VAL A 70 28.84 -0.09 -5.82
CA VAL A 70 29.14 -1.52 -5.65
C VAL A 70 28.87 -2.32 -6.92
N VAL A 71 27.69 -2.16 -7.54
CA VAL A 71 27.30 -2.98 -8.72
C VAL A 71 28.02 -2.57 -10.00
N SER A 72 28.64 -1.37 -10.03
CA SER A 72 29.43 -0.88 -11.14
C SER A 72 30.92 -1.24 -11.04
N ALA A 73 31.34 -1.83 -9.93
CA ALA A 73 32.73 -2.22 -9.74
C ALA A 73 33.11 -3.32 -10.77
N PRO A 74 34.31 -3.27 -11.37
CA PRO A 74 34.78 -4.29 -12.28
C PRO A 74 34.71 -5.69 -11.68
N GLY A 75 34.13 -6.64 -12.40
CA GLY A 75 33.99 -8.02 -11.93
C GLY A 75 32.96 -8.24 -10.81
N PHE A 76 32.10 -7.27 -10.49
CA PHE A 76 31.05 -7.44 -9.50
C PHE A 76 30.19 -8.68 -9.78
N LYS A 77 29.98 -9.48 -8.74
CA LYS A 77 29.02 -10.60 -8.72
C LYS A 77 28.27 -10.59 -7.39
N ASP A 78 26.96 -10.78 -7.43
CA ASP A 78 26.17 -10.97 -6.22
C ASP A 78 26.63 -12.21 -5.46
N VAL A 79 26.84 -12.06 -4.15
CA VAL A 79 27.15 -13.19 -3.27
C VAL A 79 25.87 -13.74 -2.68
N ALA A 80 25.56 -15.01 -2.96
CA ALA A 80 24.40 -15.68 -2.38
C ALA A 80 24.74 -16.29 -1.03
N VAL A 81 23.92 -16.00 -0.03
CA VAL A 81 24.01 -16.59 1.33
C VAL A 81 23.10 -17.81 1.39
N THR A 82 23.66 -18.99 1.51
CA THR A 82 22.92 -20.26 1.56
C THR A 82 22.89 -20.89 2.96
N SER A 83 23.84 -20.53 3.82
CA SER A 83 23.92 -21.00 5.21
C SER A 83 23.15 -20.08 6.15
N ASN A 84 22.41 -20.66 7.09
CA ASN A 84 21.71 -19.95 8.15
C ASN A 84 22.61 -19.60 9.36
N LYS A 85 23.91 -19.87 9.31
CA LYS A 85 24.86 -19.61 10.41
C LYS A 85 25.26 -18.13 10.42
N VAL A 86 25.01 -17.45 11.53
CA VAL A 86 25.46 -16.07 11.78
C VAL A 86 26.81 -16.12 12.46
N SER A 87 27.89 -16.14 11.68
CA SER A 87 29.27 -16.24 12.16
C SER A 87 30.24 -15.73 11.11
N ASN A 88 31.41 -15.29 11.54
CA ASN A 88 32.53 -14.94 10.66
C ASN A 88 33.09 -16.14 9.88
N SER A 89 32.78 -17.36 10.30
CA SER A 89 33.06 -18.58 9.54
C SER A 89 32.09 -18.80 8.35
N ASN A 90 31.13 -17.89 8.12
CA ASN A 90 30.26 -17.84 6.94
C ASN A 90 30.72 -16.68 6.01
N PRO A 91 31.69 -16.91 5.12
CA PRO A 91 32.26 -15.86 4.29
C PRO A 91 31.22 -15.23 3.35
N ALA A 92 30.23 -16.02 2.92
CA ALA A 92 29.15 -15.50 2.08
C ALA A 92 28.30 -14.45 2.80
N LEU A 93 27.98 -14.66 4.09
CA LEU A 93 27.27 -13.66 4.88
C LEU A 93 28.10 -12.38 5.04
N VAL A 94 29.37 -12.51 5.39
CA VAL A 94 30.26 -11.36 5.55
C VAL A 94 30.33 -10.55 4.25
N SER A 95 30.64 -11.21 3.15
CA SER A 95 30.72 -10.57 1.81
C SER A 95 29.39 -9.94 1.40
N ARG A 96 28.27 -10.60 1.67
CA ARG A 96 26.94 -10.06 1.32
C ARG A 96 26.60 -8.80 2.15
N LEU A 97 26.91 -8.79 3.46
CA LEU A 97 26.74 -7.62 4.30
C LEU A 97 27.69 -6.47 3.90
N GLN A 98 28.89 -6.79 3.40
CA GLN A 98 29.82 -5.80 2.82
C GLN A 98 29.26 -5.21 1.52
N GLN A 99 28.74 -6.04 0.61
CA GLN A 99 28.09 -5.57 -0.61
C GLN A 99 26.91 -4.61 -0.31
N TRP A 100 26.19 -4.85 0.77
CA TRP A 100 25.13 -3.95 1.23
C TRP A 100 25.64 -2.70 1.96
N GLY A 101 26.92 -2.64 2.30
CA GLY A 101 27.52 -1.55 3.09
C GLY A 101 27.18 -1.60 4.58
N PHE A 102 26.65 -2.72 5.10
CA PHE A 102 26.44 -2.89 6.53
C PHE A 102 27.74 -3.16 7.28
N VAL A 103 28.67 -3.84 6.64
CA VAL A 103 30.01 -4.12 7.15
C VAL A 103 31.02 -3.41 6.24
N PRO A 104 32.05 -2.73 6.78
CA PRO A 104 33.09 -2.11 5.96
C PRO A 104 33.79 -3.11 5.06
N ALA A 105 34.12 -2.71 3.81
CA ALA A 105 34.73 -3.58 2.81
C ALA A 105 36.11 -4.10 3.22
N ASP A 106 36.86 -3.35 4.01
CA ASP A 106 38.19 -3.68 4.54
C ASP A 106 38.16 -4.60 5.78
N SER A 107 36.98 -4.87 6.34
CA SER A 107 36.81 -5.71 7.53
C SER A 107 36.95 -7.19 7.15
N SER A 108 38.16 -7.75 7.28
CA SER A 108 38.45 -9.14 6.89
C SER A 108 37.81 -10.20 7.82
N LYS A 109 37.65 -9.91 9.10
CA LYS A 109 37.06 -10.83 10.09
C LYS A 109 36.21 -10.07 11.14
N PRO A 110 35.01 -9.63 10.79
CA PRO A 110 34.10 -9.01 11.76
C PRO A 110 33.72 -10.04 12.85
N SER A 111 33.55 -9.58 14.10
CA SER A 111 33.11 -10.48 15.17
C SER A 111 31.68 -10.97 14.93
N ASP A 112 31.34 -12.15 15.46
CA ASP A 112 29.98 -12.72 15.36
C ASP A 112 28.95 -11.78 16.03
N ALA A 113 29.33 -11.09 17.10
CA ALA A 113 28.49 -10.07 17.74
C ALA A 113 28.19 -8.90 16.80
N LEU A 114 29.20 -8.38 16.09
CA LEU A 114 29.01 -7.32 15.09
C LEU A 114 28.13 -7.79 13.94
N LEU A 115 28.35 -9.00 13.41
CA LEU A 115 27.53 -9.58 12.35
C LEU A 115 26.06 -9.67 12.76
N LYS A 116 25.78 -10.06 14.01
CA LYS A 116 24.41 -10.13 14.53
C LYS A 116 23.76 -8.73 14.61
N VAL A 117 24.51 -7.70 15.02
CA VAL A 117 24.02 -6.31 15.03
C VAL A 117 23.73 -5.85 13.61
N LYS A 118 24.67 -6.05 12.68
CA LYS A 118 24.52 -5.64 11.27
C LYS A 118 23.40 -6.40 10.55
N LEU A 119 23.18 -7.67 10.93
CA LEU A 119 22.04 -8.44 10.41
C LEU A 119 20.70 -7.86 10.90
N LYS A 120 20.63 -7.40 12.16
CA LYS A 120 19.43 -6.70 12.67
C LYS A 120 19.15 -5.39 11.91
N GLU A 121 20.21 -4.61 11.59
CA GLU A 121 20.08 -3.42 10.75
C GLU A 121 19.54 -3.78 9.36
N ALA A 122 20.03 -4.86 8.76
CA ALA A 122 19.54 -5.36 7.48
C ALA A 122 18.09 -5.84 7.57
N GLN A 123 17.74 -6.61 8.61
CA GLN A 123 16.35 -7.04 8.84
C GLN A 123 15.41 -5.85 9.00
N ASN A 124 15.86 -4.81 9.69
CA ASN A 124 15.11 -3.57 9.84
C ASN A 124 14.87 -2.91 8.47
N LEU A 125 15.92 -2.79 7.63
CA LEU A 125 15.80 -2.26 6.26
C LEU A 125 14.83 -3.09 5.39
N PHE A 126 14.75 -4.40 5.61
CA PHE A 126 13.83 -5.29 4.88
C PHE A 126 12.45 -5.44 5.52
N GLY A 127 12.11 -4.66 6.55
CA GLY A 127 10.83 -4.74 7.24
C GLY A 127 10.55 -6.10 7.89
N LEU A 128 11.60 -6.83 8.27
CA LEU A 128 11.53 -8.18 8.85
C LEU A 128 11.66 -8.14 10.38
N LEU A 129 11.37 -9.29 11.02
CA LEU A 129 11.62 -9.47 12.45
C LEU A 129 13.10 -9.25 12.76
N ASN A 130 13.38 -8.25 13.60
CA ASN A 130 14.72 -7.78 13.96
C ASN A 130 15.31 -8.62 15.11
N ASP A 131 15.53 -9.93 14.89
CA ASP A 131 16.07 -10.86 15.90
C ASP A 131 17.55 -11.22 15.68
N GLY A 132 18.11 -10.83 14.53
CA GLY A 132 19.50 -11.14 14.15
C GLY A 132 19.70 -12.62 13.76
N ALA A 133 18.64 -13.35 13.39
CA ALA A 133 18.71 -14.72 12.91
C ALA A 133 18.55 -14.80 11.38
N LEU A 134 19.33 -15.66 10.71
CA LEU A 134 19.19 -15.94 9.28
C LEU A 134 18.04 -16.90 9.00
N ARG A 135 16.80 -16.41 9.13
CA ARG A 135 15.61 -17.17 8.74
C ARG A 135 15.46 -17.19 7.22
N SER A 136 14.59 -18.06 6.70
CA SER A 136 14.33 -18.15 5.26
C SER A 136 13.94 -16.78 4.65
N THR A 137 13.09 -16.00 5.32
CA THR A 137 12.71 -14.66 4.86
C THR A 137 13.90 -13.68 4.84
N THR A 138 14.80 -13.74 5.84
CA THR A 138 16.01 -12.92 5.87
C THR A 138 16.97 -13.32 4.75
N LEU A 139 17.14 -14.62 4.50
CA LEU A 139 17.97 -15.12 3.39
C LEU A 139 17.40 -14.70 2.04
N GLN A 140 16.08 -14.80 1.84
CA GLN A 140 15.41 -14.35 0.63
C GLN A 140 15.68 -12.85 0.37
N ALA A 141 15.46 -12.00 1.37
CA ALA A 141 15.65 -10.55 1.27
C ALA A 141 17.11 -10.16 1.00
N LEU A 142 18.06 -10.80 1.69
CA LEU A 142 19.49 -10.57 1.47
C LEU A 142 19.93 -10.99 0.05
N ASN A 143 19.39 -12.08 -0.47
CA ASN A 143 19.79 -12.67 -1.73
C ASN A 143 19.15 -12.02 -2.97
N VAL A 144 18.21 -11.09 -2.81
CA VAL A 144 17.73 -10.32 -3.95
C VAL A 144 18.89 -9.62 -4.63
N PRO A 145 19.08 -9.76 -5.95
CA PRO A 145 20.20 -9.16 -6.66
C PRO A 145 20.33 -7.65 -6.42
N LEU A 146 21.53 -7.14 -6.17
CA LEU A 146 21.72 -5.71 -5.88
C LEU A 146 21.34 -4.81 -7.07
N ARG A 147 21.50 -5.28 -8.31
CA ARG A 147 21.01 -4.55 -9.49
C ARG A 147 19.49 -4.39 -9.48
N GLN A 148 18.74 -5.37 -8.98
CA GLN A 148 17.29 -5.24 -8.79
C GLN A 148 17.00 -4.18 -7.73
N ARG A 149 17.73 -4.20 -6.60
CA ARG A 149 17.58 -3.18 -5.54
C ARG A 149 17.90 -1.75 -6.01
N VAL A 150 18.85 -1.60 -6.92
CA VAL A 150 19.12 -0.33 -7.61
C VAL A 150 17.87 0.13 -8.37
N GLY A 151 17.27 -0.71 -9.21
CA GLY A 151 16.04 -0.37 -9.94
C GLY A 151 14.86 -0.03 -9.02
N GLU A 152 14.70 -0.75 -7.89
CA GLU A 152 13.67 -0.45 -6.88
C GLU A 152 13.87 0.93 -6.24
N LEU A 153 15.12 1.32 -5.94
CA LEU A 153 15.45 2.66 -5.41
C LEU A 153 15.28 3.76 -6.45
N GLU A 154 15.61 3.51 -7.72
CA GLU A 154 15.37 4.44 -8.82
C GLU A 154 13.87 4.69 -8.99
N SER A 155 13.06 3.63 -8.96
CA SER A 155 11.59 3.72 -9.00
C SER A 155 11.05 4.51 -7.81
N ALA A 156 11.55 4.26 -6.60
CA ALA A 156 11.15 4.98 -5.39
C ALA A 156 11.47 6.48 -5.49
N LEU A 157 12.68 6.85 -5.91
CA LEU A 157 13.06 8.27 -6.09
C LEU A 157 12.19 8.97 -7.14
N ASN A 158 11.92 8.28 -8.24
CA ASN A 158 11.06 8.80 -9.28
C ASN A 158 9.62 9.03 -8.76
N ALA A 159 9.06 8.07 -8.02
CA ALA A 159 7.74 8.21 -7.39
C ALA A 159 7.70 9.36 -6.38
N MET A 160 8.76 9.53 -5.58
CA MET A 160 8.84 10.64 -4.62
C MET A 160 8.81 12.00 -5.31
N ARG A 161 9.50 12.17 -6.44
CA ARG A 161 9.46 13.38 -7.27
C ARG A 161 8.08 13.58 -7.86
N TRP A 162 7.53 12.56 -8.50
CA TRP A 162 6.24 12.62 -9.19
C TRP A 162 5.08 12.96 -8.24
N LEU A 163 5.11 12.46 -7.01
CA LEU A 163 4.10 12.74 -5.99
C LEU A 163 4.39 14.01 -5.18
N HIS A 164 5.54 14.68 -5.39
CA HIS A 164 5.94 15.82 -4.57
C HIS A 164 4.93 16.97 -4.66
N CYS A 165 4.59 17.40 -5.86
CA CYS A 165 3.71 18.55 -6.07
C CYS A 165 2.34 18.33 -5.41
N ILE A 166 1.70 17.19 -5.68
CA ILE A 166 0.36 16.93 -5.11
C ILE A 166 0.38 16.83 -3.60
N LYS A 167 1.48 16.32 -3.02
CA LYS A 167 1.65 16.28 -1.55
C LYS A 167 1.72 17.66 -0.94
N GLN A 168 2.32 18.63 -1.63
CA GLN A 168 2.49 20.01 -1.16
C GLN A 168 1.23 20.87 -1.37
N GLU A 169 0.53 20.65 -2.47
CA GLU A 169 -0.57 21.53 -2.90
C GLU A 169 -1.91 21.14 -2.28
N GLN A 170 -2.12 19.86 -2.01
CA GLN A 170 -3.43 19.32 -1.66
C GLN A 170 -3.34 18.27 -0.54
N HIS A 171 -4.51 17.84 -0.10
CA HIS A 171 -4.68 16.59 0.64
C HIS A 171 -4.53 15.43 -0.33
N VAL A 172 -3.74 14.43 0.01
CA VAL A 172 -3.58 13.24 -0.83
C VAL A 172 -3.40 11.99 0.01
N ALA A 173 -4.13 10.93 -0.32
CA ALA A 173 -3.96 9.60 0.23
C ALA A 173 -3.09 8.75 -0.70
N ILE A 174 -1.98 8.25 -0.21
CA ILE A 174 -1.08 7.37 -0.97
C ILE A 174 -1.11 5.99 -0.32
N VAL A 175 -1.53 5.00 -1.09
CA VAL A 175 -1.52 3.59 -0.72
C VAL A 175 -0.35 2.92 -1.42
N ASN A 176 0.60 2.37 -0.68
CA ASN A 176 1.62 1.50 -1.26
C ASN A 176 1.31 0.04 -0.96
N LEU A 177 1.11 -0.76 -2.01
CA LEU A 177 0.63 -2.14 -1.91
C LEU A 177 1.64 -3.07 -1.24
N PRO A 178 2.96 -3.09 -1.60
CA PRO A 178 3.92 -3.96 -0.95
C PRO A 178 4.09 -3.70 0.55
N SER A 179 3.98 -2.44 0.97
CA SER A 179 4.02 -2.10 2.41
C SER A 179 2.69 -2.36 3.12
N ALA A 180 1.61 -2.55 2.36
CA ALA A 180 0.23 -2.61 2.85
C ALA A 180 -0.05 -1.47 3.84
N SER A 181 0.22 -0.23 3.41
CA SER A 181 0.05 1.00 4.21
C SER A 181 -0.59 2.12 3.41
N LEU A 182 -1.32 2.98 4.12
CA LEU A 182 -1.85 4.24 3.62
C LEU A 182 -1.18 5.38 4.39
N LEU A 183 -0.70 6.36 3.64
CA LEU A 183 -0.17 7.63 4.15
C LEU A 183 -1.06 8.76 3.63
N LEU A 184 -1.62 9.55 4.53
CA LEU A 184 -2.41 10.73 4.18
C LEU A 184 -1.58 11.98 4.46
N TYR A 185 -1.39 12.77 3.44
CA TYR A 185 -0.69 14.06 3.52
C TYR A 185 -1.68 15.22 3.40
N GLU A 186 -1.37 16.32 4.07
CA GLU A 186 -2.06 17.59 4.01
C GLU A 186 -0.99 18.70 3.89
N HIS A 187 -0.93 19.35 2.73
CA HIS A 187 0.06 20.40 2.46
C HIS A 187 1.49 20.01 2.88
N GLY A 188 1.95 18.86 2.43
CA GLY A 188 3.28 18.32 2.71
C GLY A 188 3.45 17.59 4.04
N ASN A 189 2.52 17.76 4.98
CA ASN A 189 2.60 17.13 6.29
C ASN A 189 1.89 15.77 6.33
N LEU A 190 2.52 14.77 6.93
CA LEU A 190 1.89 13.47 7.15
C LEU A 190 0.92 13.59 8.34
N VAL A 191 -0.39 13.50 8.07
CA VAL A 191 -1.45 13.71 9.08
C VAL A 191 -2.13 12.43 9.55
N LEU A 192 -2.08 11.37 8.75
CA LEU A 192 -2.61 10.06 9.15
C LEU A 192 -1.82 8.93 8.49
N THR A 193 -1.57 7.88 9.26
CA THR A 193 -1.04 6.61 8.77
C THR A 193 -1.97 5.47 9.15
N SER A 194 -2.19 4.52 8.25
CA SER A 194 -2.99 3.33 8.53
C SER A 194 -2.37 2.09 7.92
N ARG A 195 -2.35 1.00 8.68
CA ARG A 195 -2.08 -0.31 8.10
C ARG A 195 -3.26 -0.74 7.22
N LEU A 196 -2.95 -1.52 6.19
CA LEU A 196 -3.95 -2.06 5.26
C LEU A 196 -3.89 -3.59 5.23
N ILE A 197 -5.00 -4.18 4.78
CA ILE A 197 -5.03 -5.53 4.22
C ILE A 197 -5.41 -5.38 2.76
N VAL A 198 -4.51 -5.80 1.87
CA VAL A 198 -4.66 -5.70 0.42
C VAL A 198 -4.92 -7.05 -0.23
N GLY A 199 -5.12 -7.07 -1.53
CA GLY A 199 -5.39 -8.28 -2.31
C GLY A 199 -4.28 -9.33 -2.19
N LYS A 200 -4.69 -10.59 -2.11
CA LYS A 200 -3.76 -11.73 -2.21
C LYS A 200 -3.22 -11.87 -3.64
N PRO A 201 -2.07 -12.53 -3.88
CA PRO A 201 -1.48 -12.64 -5.23
C PRO A 201 -2.44 -13.18 -6.30
N SER A 202 -3.38 -14.07 -5.94
CA SER A 202 -4.39 -14.59 -6.88
C SER A 202 -5.54 -13.62 -7.20
N THR A 203 -5.69 -12.56 -6.42
CA THR A 203 -6.68 -11.48 -6.60
C THR A 203 -6.08 -10.16 -6.16
N PRO A 204 -5.05 -9.66 -6.88
CA PRO A 204 -4.29 -8.49 -6.44
C PRO A 204 -5.16 -7.22 -6.45
N THR A 205 -4.84 -6.29 -5.56
CA THR A 205 -5.36 -4.93 -5.65
C THR A 205 -4.70 -4.25 -6.85
N PRO A 206 -5.46 -3.65 -7.77
CA PRO A 206 -4.89 -2.94 -8.91
C PRO A 206 -4.25 -1.62 -8.48
N THR A 207 -3.19 -1.20 -9.17
CA THR A 207 -2.67 0.16 -9.09
C THR A 207 -3.63 1.13 -9.77
N LEU A 208 -3.87 2.28 -9.17
CA LEU A 208 -4.79 3.27 -9.75
C LEU A 208 -4.58 4.68 -9.17
N SER A 209 -5.09 5.68 -9.90
CA SER A 209 -5.38 7.02 -9.36
C SER A 209 -6.88 7.31 -9.43
N SER A 210 -7.43 7.89 -8.38
CA SER A 210 -8.84 8.28 -8.30
C SER A 210 -9.05 9.33 -7.22
N THR A 211 -10.32 9.64 -6.92
CA THR A 211 -10.67 10.62 -5.90
C THR A 211 -11.73 10.04 -4.97
N ILE A 212 -11.50 10.08 -3.68
CA ILE A 212 -12.50 9.70 -2.66
C ILE A 212 -13.57 10.80 -2.64
N THR A 213 -14.83 10.40 -2.89
CA THR A 213 -15.95 11.33 -3.07
C THR A 213 -17.02 11.22 -2.00
N GLU A 214 -17.06 10.10 -1.28
CA GLU A 214 -18.07 9.85 -0.28
C GLU A 214 -17.63 8.83 0.78
N VAL A 215 -18.22 8.96 1.95
CA VAL A 215 -18.12 8.03 3.07
C VAL A 215 -19.48 7.36 3.27
N ILE A 216 -19.54 6.05 3.29
CA ILE A 216 -20.76 5.29 3.56
C ILE A 216 -20.63 4.67 4.96
N LEU A 217 -21.52 5.07 5.85
CA LEU A 217 -21.65 4.53 7.19
C LEU A 217 -22.67 3.40 7.19
N TYR A 218 -22.44 2.37 7.98
CA TYR A 218 -23.24 1.14 7.98
C TYR A 218 -23.43 0.57 6.58
N PRO A 219 -22.32 0.26 5.83
CA PRO A 219 -22.45 -0.18 4.46
C PRO A 219 -23.12 -1.55 4.37
N TYR A 220 -23.94 -1.76 3.34
CA TYR A 220 -24.25 -3.09 2.88
C TYR A 220 -23.05 -3.66 2.12
N TRP A 221 -22.75 -4.93 2.30
CA TRP A 221 -21.81 -5.62 1.42
C TRP A 221 -22.57 -6.43 0.36
N ASN A 222 -22.69 -5.89 -0.83
CA ASN A 222 -23.12 -6.66 -1.98
C ASN A 222 -21.96 -7.59 -2.36
N VAL A 223 -22.18 -8.89 -2.15
CA VAL A 223 -21.12 -9.89 -2.37
C VAL A 223 -20.84 -10.02 -3.86
N PRO A 224 -19.58 -9.83 -4.31
CA PRO A 224 -19.22 -10.01 -5.70
C PRO A 224 -19.60 -11.40 -6.22
N TYR A 225 -20.08 -11.47 -7.48
CA TYR A 225 -20.61 -12.71 -8.09
C TYR A 225 -19.66 -13.91 -7.93
N LYS A 226 -18.36 -13.69 -8.16
CA LYS A 226 -17.36 -14.76 -8.01
C LYS A 226 -17.27 -15.29 -6.57
N ILE A 227 -17.36 -14.43 -5.57
CA ILE A 227 -17.35 -14.81 -4.15
C ILE A 227 -18.66 -15.51 -3.80
N ALA A 228 -19.80 -14.95 -4.22
CA ALA A 228 -21.12 -15.53 -3.99
C ALA A 228 -21.23 -16.96 -4.52
N THR A 229 -20.76 -17.18 -5.76
CA THR A 229 -20.92 -18.48 -6.43
C THR A 229 -19.83 -19.50 -6.12
N ARG A 230 -18.60 -19.06 -5.87
CA ARG A 230 -17.46 -19.97 -5.65
C ARG A 230 -17.15 -20.24 -4.18
N GLU A 231 -17.49 -19.32 -3.29
CA GLU A 231 -17.16 -19.41 -1.87
C GLU A 231 -18.44 -19.60 -1.01
N LEU A 232 -19.45 -18.72 -1.16
CA LEU A 232 -20.64 -18.80 -0.32
C LEU A 232 -21.61 -19.91 -0.76
N LEU A 233 -21.88 -20.06 -2.05
CA LEU A 233 -22.83 -21.06 -2.54
C LEU A 233 -22.50 -22.50 -2.10
N PRO A 234 -21.24 -22.99 -2.13
CA PRO A 234 -20.89 -24.28 -1.58
C PRO A 234 -21.18 -24.43 -0.08
N ILE A 235 -21.03 -23.35 0.69
CA ILE A 235 -21.33 -23.32 2.13
C ILE A 235 -22.84 -23.38 2.34
N ILE A 236 -23.60 -22.55 1.62
CA ILE A 236 -25.07 -22.48 1.69
C ILE A 236 -25.70 -23.83 1.34
N LYS A 237 -25.19 -24.53 0.30
CA LYS A 237 -25.66 -25.87 -0.06
C LYS A 237 -25.52 -26.88 1.07
N ARG A 238 -24.49 -26.76 1.88
CA ARG A 238 -24.24 -27.65 3.04
C ARG A 238 -24.98 -27.20 4.30
N ASN A 239 -25.13 -25.91 4.49
CA ASN A 239 -25.75 -25.32 5.67
C ASN A 239 -26.55 -24.05 5.28
N ARG A 240 -27.86 -24.19 5.11
CA ARG A 240 -28.75 -23.05 4.79
C ARG A 240 -28.82 -22.01 5.91
N GLY A 241 -28.64 -22.42 7.17
CA GLY A 241 -28.60 -21.52 8.31
C GLY A 241 -27.42 -20.53 8.29
N TYR A 242 -26.42 -20.77 7.43
CA TYR A 242 -25.27 -19.89 7.27
C TYR A 242 -25.66 -18.46 6.88
N LEU A 243 -26.68 -18.31 6.01
CA LEU A 243 -27.16 -16.97 5.60
C LEU A 243 -27.68 -16.18 6.80
N ALA A 244 -28.55 -16.73 7.58
CA ALA A 244 -29.14 -16.08 8.76
C ALA A 244 -28.09 -15.82 9.84
N ALA A 245 -27.22 -16.80 10.10
CA ALA A 245 -26.17 -16.70 11.12
C ALA A 245 -25.16 -15.57 10.84
N ASN A 246 -24.97 -15.19 9.55
CA ASN A 246 -24.02 -14.17 9.12
C ASN A 246 -24.72 -12.92 8.54
N ASN A 247 -26.01 -12.69 8.84
CA ASN A 247 -26.79 -11.55 8.39
C ASN A 247 -26.83 -11.37 6.86
N TYR A 248 -26.81 -12.45 6.08
CA TYR A 248 -26.95 -12.39 4.64
C TYR A 248 -28.43 -12.36 4.22
N GLN A 249 -28.73 -11.50 3.28
CA GLN A 249 -29.98 -11.40 2.54
C GLN A 249 -29.78 -11.89 1.11
N VAL A 250 -30.81 -12.49 0.52
CA VAL A 250 -30.82 -12.89 -0.89
C VAL A 250 -31.76 -11.97 -1.63
N LEU A 251 -31.27 -11.35 -2.70
CA LEU A 251 -32.05 -10.45 -3.55
C LEU A 251 -32.23 -11.09 -4.93
N ASN A 252 -33.44 -10.96 -5.49
CA ASN A 252 -33.70 -11.32 -6.88
C ASN A 252 -33.19 -10.24 -7.85
N ASN A 253 -33.36 -10.47 -9.15
CA ASN A 253 -32.91 -9.52 -10.19
C ASN A 253 -33.61 -8.15 -10.14
N SER A 254 -34.79 -8.05 -9.49
CA SER A 254 -35.47 -6.77 -9.25
C SER A 254 -35.00 -6.08 -7.95
N GLY A 255 -33.99 -6.63 -7.25
CA GLY A 255 -33.46 -6.08 -5.99
C GLY A 255 -34.35 -6.33 -4.76
N LYS A 256 -35.42 -7.13 -4.89
CA LYS A 256 -36.30 -7.48 -3.79
C LYS A 256 -35.71 -8.63 -2.98
N VAL A 257 -35.74 -8.50 -1.65
CA VAL A 257 -35.36 -9.58 -0.72
C VAL A 257 -36.33 -10.74 -0.87
N VAL A 258 -35.78 -11.95 -1.06
CA VAL A 258 -36.54 -13.20 -1.17
C VAL A 258 -36.21 -14.14 -0.01
N ASN A 259 -37.18 -15.00 0.36
CA ASN A 259 -36.95 -16.01 1.37
C ASN A 259 -35.99 -17.10 0.87
N PRO A 260 -34.81 -17.28 1.50
CA PRO A 260 -33.83 -18.26 1.05
C PRO A 260 -34.31 -19.72 1.16
N GLU A 261 -35.31 -20.01 1.99
CA GLU A 261 -35.89 -21.36 2.14
C GLU A 261 -36.65 -21.81 0.87
N ASN A 262 -37.15 -20.85 0.09
CA ASN A 262 -37.87 -21.13 -1.16
C ASN A 262 -36.93 -21.35 -2.36
N ILE A 263 -35.62 -21.32 -2.17
CA ILE A 263 -34.63 -21.46 -3.23
C ILE A 263 -34.05 -22.88 -3.26
N ASN A 264 -34.09 -23.50 -4.43
CA ASN A 264 -33.39 -24.75 -4.65
C ASN A 264 -31.88 -24.48 -4.87
N TRP A 265 -31.13 -24.35 -3.78
CA TRP A 265 -29.69 -24.04 -3.83
C TRP A 265 -28.88 -25.09 -4.58
N HIS A 266 -29.30 -26.38 -4.54
CA HIS A 266 -28.56 -27.46 -5.19
C HIS A 266 -28.56 -27.35 -6.73
N SER A 267 -29.62 -26.77 -7.32
CA SER A 267 -29.69 -26.55 -8.76
C SER A 267 -28.88 -25.36 -9.28
N LEU A 268 -28.36 -24.52 -8.37
CA LEU A 268 -27.60 -23.31 -8.71
C LEU A 268 -26.10 -23.59 -8.86
N GLY A 269 -25.45 -22.81 -9.73
CA GLY A 269 -24.01 -22.91 -9.99
C GLY A 269 -23.46 -21.60 -10.55
N PRO A 270 -22.14 -21.52 -10.82
CA PRO A 270 -21.53 -20.31 -11.36
C PRO A 270 -22.03 -19.87 -12.73
N SER A 271 -22.77 -20.70 -13.47
CA SER A 271 -23.36 -20.34 -14.76
C SER A 271 -24.84 -19.97 -14.68
N ASN A 272 -25.51 -20.26 -13.56
CA ASN A 272 -26.96 -20.05 -13.37
C ASN A 272 -27.28 -19.56 -11.96
N PHE A 273 -26.79 -18.40 -11.60
CA PHE A 273 -27.02 -17.81 -10.26
C PHE A 273 -27.74 -16.46 -10.41
N PRO A 274 -29.11 -16.44 -10.42
CA PRO A 274 -29.90 -15.23 -10.68
C PRO A 274 -30.15 -14.41 -9.40
N TYR A 275 -29.30 -14.50 -8.44
CA TYR A 275 -29.44 -13.81 -7.16
C TYR A 275 -28.25 -12.94 -6.84
N THR A 276 -28.47 -11.89 -6.05
CA THR A 276 -27.42 -11.16 -5.37
C THR A 276 -27.46 -11.55 -3.89
N ILE A 277 -26.32 -11.93 -3.34
CA ILE A 277 -26.17 -12.08 -1.90
C ILE A 277 -25.68 -10.74 -1.34
N ARG A 278 -26.36 -10.24 -0.33
CA ARG A 278 -26.01 -8.99 0.36
C ARG A 278 -25.87 -9.25 1.86
N GLN A 279 -24.74 -8.90 2.45
CA GLN A 279 -24.63 -8.86 3.91
C GLN A 279 -25.23 -7.56 4.43
N SER A 280 -26.10 -7.69 5.41
CA SER A 280 -26.70 -6.55 6.10
C SER A 280 -25.70 -5.82 6.99
N THR A 281 -26.10 -4.67 7.49
CA THR A 281 -25.27 -3.87 8.39
C THR A 281 -25.09 -4.55 9.76
N GLY A 282 -24.01 -4.23 10.44
CA GLY A 282 -23.70 -4.78 11.75
C GLY A 282 -22.20 -4.89 12.00
N CYS A 283 -21.79 -5.21 13.23
CA CYS A 283 -20.40 -5.40 13.61
C CYS A 283 -19.70 -6.55 12.87
N ASP A 284 -20.46 -7.52 12.45
CA ASP A 284 -20.02 -8.72 11.74
C ASP A 284 -19.98 -8.53 10.21
N ASN A 285 -20.43 -7.36 9.71
CA ASN A 285 -20.33 -7.05 8.29
C ASN A 285 -18.86 -7.04 7.83
N ALA A 286 -18.57 -7.71 6.72
CA ALA A 286 -17.22 -7.82 6.18
C ALA A 286 -16.57 -6.46 5.86
N LEU A 287 -17.38 -5.43 5.57
CA LEU A 287 -16.92 -4.05 5.32
C LEU A 287 -16.82 -3.21 6.60
N GLY A 288 -17.09 -3.79 7.78
CA GLY A 288 -17.14 -3.06 9.05
C GLY A 288 -18.18 -1.96 9.04
N LEU A 289 -17.89 -0.84 9.68
CA LEU A 289 -18.82 0.26 9.86
C LEU A 289 -18.67 1.40 8.87
N VAL A 290 -17.56 1.46 8.15
CA VAL A 290 -17.21 2.57 7.23
C VAL A 290 -16.68 2.04 5.91
N LYS A 291 -17.19 2.57 4.81
CA LYS A 291 -16.70 2.37 3.46
C LYS A 291 -16.42 3.71 2.82
N LEU A 292 -15.30 3.83 2.14
CA LEU A 292 -14.84 5.03 1.44
C LEU A 292 -14.83 4.74 -0.05
N ASN A 293 -15.68 5.43 -0.79
CA ASN A 293 -15.86 5.21 -2.22
C ASN A 293 -15.01 6.15 -3.07
N PHE A 294 -14.45 5.58 -4.11
CA PHE A 294 -13.82 6.28 -5.23
C PHE A 294 -14.08 5.51 -6.51
N TYR A 295 -14.29 6.22 -7.60
CA TYR A 295 -14.60 5.59 -8.88
C TYR A 295 -13.40 4.85 -9.45
N ASN A 296 -13.60 3.61 -9.91
CA ASN A 296 -12.63 2.84 -10.68
C ASN A 296 -13.34 1.67 -11.39
N PRO A 297 -12.78 1.13 -12.52
CA PRO A 297 -13.40 0.04 -13.27
C PRO A 297 -13.30 -1.33 -12.59
N PHE A 298 -12.50 -1.45 -11.52
CA PHE A 298 -12.26 -2.71 -10.81
C PHE A 298 -13.21 -2.94 -9.64
N SER A 299 -14.06 -1.96 -9.31
CA SER A 299 -14.96 -2.01 -8.15
C SER A 299 -14.24 -2.24 -6.82
N VAL A 300 -13.00 -1.73 -6.69
CA VAL A 300 -12.26 -1.74 -5.43
C VAL A 300 -12.54 -0.46 -4.63
N TYR A 301 -12.43 -0.54 -3.33
CA TYR A 301 -12.67 0.57 -2.39
C TYR A 301 -11.88 0.36 -1.10
N LEU A 302 -11.81 1.39 -0.30
CA LEU A 302 -11.29 1.36 1.07
C LEU A 302 -12.44 1.09 2.04
N HIS A 303 -12.23 0.25 3.06
CA HIS A 303 -13.27 -0.06 4.03
C HIS A 303 -12.72 -0.51 5.37
N ASP A 304 -13.55 -0.44 6.37
CA ASP A 304 -13.32 -1.02 7.70
C ASP A 304 -13.40 -2.55 7.66
N THR A 305 -13.17 -3.21 8.80
CA THR A 305 -13.29 -4.67 8.95
C THR A 305 -13.45 -5.04 10.42
N PRO A 306 -14.27 -6.05 10.75
CA PRO A 306 -14.31 -6.61 12.10
C PRO A 306 -13.04 -7.38 12.46
N ASN A 307 -12.28 -7.87 11.48
CA ASN A 307 -11.10 -8.70 11.67
C ASN A 307 -9.83 -7.87 11.95
N LYS A 308 -9.85 -7.06 13.00
CA LYS A 308 -8.75 -6.14 13.34
C LYS A 308 -7.42 -6.82 13.65
N PHE A 309 -7.45 -8.07 14.15
CA PHE A 309 -6.23 -8.82 14.48
C PHE A 309 -5.32 -9.05 13.26
N LEU A 310 -5.86 -9.08 12.05
CA LEU A 310 -5.08 -9.26 10.82
C LEU A 310 -4.08 -8.12 10.55
N PHE A 311 -4.32 -6.94 11.12
CA PHE A 311 -3.37 -5.82 10.98
C PHE A 311 -2.07 -6.02 11.77
N SER A 312 -2.05 -6.91 12.77
CA SER A 312 -0.83 -7.27 13.49
C SER A 312 0.09 -8.23 12.72
N MET A 313 -0.40 -8.80 11.62
CA MET A 313 0.38 -9.71 10.79
C MET A 313 1.44 -8.96 9.97
N ASN A 314 2.62 -9.57 9.81
CA ASN A 314 3.68 -9.01 8.97
C ASN A 314 3.28 -8.97 7.48
N LYS A 315 2.70 -10.06 6.97
CA LYS A 315 2.11 -10.12 5.62
C LYS A 315 0.62 -9.85 5.71
N ARG A 316 0.14 -8.89 4.95
CA ARG A 316 -1.26 -8.44 4.97
C ARG A 316 -1.95 -8.53 3.61
N TYR A 317 -1.68 -9.59 2.87
CA TYR A 317 -2.22 -9.86 1.53
C TYR A 317 -3.34 -10.92 1.62
N PHE A 318 -4.52 -10.51 2.16
CA PHE A 318 -5.60 -11.47 2.46
C PHE A 318 -6.93 -11.15 1.79
N SER A 319 -7.07 -9.97 1.15
CA SER A 319 -8.35 -9.57 0.55
C SER A 319 -8.52 -10.12 -0.88
N HIS A 320 -9.71 -9.89 -1.44
CA HIS A 320 -10.04 -10.18 -2.83
C HIS A 320 -9.86 -8.95 -3.76
N GLY A 321 -9.02 -8.01 -3.36
CA GLY A 321 -8.71 -6.80 -4.12
C GLY A 321 -9.09 -5.49 -3.43
N CYS A 322 -10.17 -5.44 -2.64
CA CYS A 322 -10.50 -4.26 -1.81
C CYS A 322 -9.49 -4.09 -0.68
N MET A 323 -9.34 -2.87 -0.18
CA MET A 323 -8.36 -2.50 0.83
C MET A 323 -9.04 -2.27 2.17
N ARG A 324 -8.72 -3.14 3.18
CA ARG A 324 -9.22 -2.97 4.53
C ARG A 324 -8.33 -1.99 5.29
N LEU A 325 -8.94 -1.03 5.97
CA LEU A 325 -8.27 0.00 6.76
C LEU A 325 -8.29 -0.35 8.25
N GLU A 326 -7.15 -0.23 8.90
CA GLU A 326 -7.08 -0.30 10.36
C GLU A 326 -7.79 0.91 10.99
N LYS A 327 -7.49 2.11 10.48
CA LYS A 327 -8.00 3.39 10.97
C LYS A 327 -9.07 3.99 10.05
N ALA A 328 -10.08 3.16 9.68
CA ALA A 328 -11.13 3.58 8.77
C ALA A 328 -12.00 4.73 9.34
N MET A 329 -12.25 4.71 10.65
CA MET A 329 -13.03 5.75 11.34
C MET A 329 -12.30 7.09 11.33
N GLU A 330 -11.01 7.09 11.61
CA GLU A 330 -10.17 8.30 11.64
C GLU A 330 -10.07 8.92 10.23
N LEU A 331 -9.88 8.10 9.21
CA LEU A 331 -9.88 8.59 7.82
C LEU A 331 -11.26 9.11 7.41
N GLY A 332 -12.34 8.42 7.83
CA GLY A 332 -13.71 8.88 7.60
C GLY A 332 -13.97 10.25 8.24
N ARG A 333 -13.55 10.45 9.49
CA ARG A 333 -13.65 11.76 10.18
C ARG A 333 -12.87 12.85 9.45
N TYR A 334 -11.69 12.53 8.98
CA TYR A 334 -10.88 13.46 8.23
C TYR A 334 -11.58 13.91 6.93
N ILE A 335 -12.15 12.99 6.17
CA ILE A 335 -12.84 13.27 4.90
C ILE A 335 -14.13 14.07 5.13
N MET A 336 -14.82 13.84 6.24
CA MET A 336 -16.10 14.46 6.58
C MET A 336 -15.93 15.70 7.47
N ARG A 337 -14.78 16.38 7.46
CA ARG A 337 -14.51 17.58 8.26
C ARG A 337 -15.70 18.55 8.22
N GLY A 338 -16.20 18.92 9.40
CA GLY A 338 -17.39 19.79 9.53
C GLY A 338 -18.75 19.07 9.49
N ASN A 339 -18.80 17.76 9.16
CA ASN A 339 -20.02 16.94 9.20
C ASN A 339 -19.77 15.59 9.86
N THR A 340 -19.33 15.60 11.11
CA THR A 340 -18.93 14.38 11.84
C THR A 340 -20.03 13.76 12.67
N LEU A 341 -21.20 14.44 12.81
CA LEU A 341 -22.30 14.03 13.68
C LEU A 341 -22.74 12.56 13.46
N ALA A 342 -22.79 12.12 12.20
CA ALA A 342 -23.14 10.73 11.87
C ALA A 342 -22.08 9.74 12.37
N LEU A 343 -20.78 10.08 12.28
CA LEU A 343 -19.68 9.25 12.79
C LEU A 343 -19.65 9.22 14.33
N ASP A 344 -19.92 10.33 14.97
CA ASP A 344 -19.98 10.41 16.42
C ASP A 344 -21.13 9.56 16.97
N THR A 345 -22.28 9.61 16.30
CA THR A 345 -23.42 8.72 16.58
C THR A 345 -23.05 7.23 16.45
N LEU A 346 -22.25 6.89 15.46
CA LEU A 346 -21.74 5.53 15.23
C LEU A 346 -20.82 5.08 16.37
N SER A 347 -19.94 5.97 16.81
CA SER A 347 -19.01 5.72 17.92
C SER A 347 -19.75 5.53 19.24
N GLU A 348 -20.85 6.26 19.47
CA GLU A 348 -21.67 6.18 20.68
C GLU A 348 -22.60 4.97 20.70
N LYS A 349 -23.28 4.70 19.58
CA LYS A 349 -24.29 3.64 19.50
C LYS A 349 -23.72 2.24 19.21
N GLY A 350 -22.46 2.19 18.79
CA GLY A 350 -21.81 0.93 18.40
C GLY A 350 -22.45 0.27 17.18
N CYS A 351 -22.46 -1.05 17.18
CA CYS A 351 -22.89 -1.84 16.03
C CYS A 351 -24.40 -2.07 16.04
N LEU A 352 -25.13 -1.25 15.32
CA LEU A 352 -26.55 -1.47 15.11
C LEU A 352 -26.79 -2.43 13.95
N ARG A 353 -27.57 -3.48 14.17
CA ARG A 353 -28.07 -4.36 13.11
C ARG A 353 -29.25 -3.73 12.41
N ASN A 354 -29.36 -3.97 11.10
CA ASN A 354 -30.46 -3.49 10.26
C ASN A 354 -30.59 -1.97 10.15
N GLN A 355 -29.51 -1.24 10.45
CA GLN A 355 -29.41 0.18 10.16
C GLN A 355 -29.36 0.40 8.64
N ALA A 356 -30.11 1.36 8.11
CA ALA A 356 -29.94 1.75 6.71
C ALA A 356 -28.58 2.41 6.50
N PRO A 357 -27.88 2.14 5.38
CA PRO A 357 -26.65 2.84 5.06
C PRO A 357 -26.85 4.35 4.98
N ILE A 358 -25.90 5.11 5.51
CA ILE A 358 -25.90 6.58 5.45
C ILE A 358 -24.74 6.98 4.54
N THR A 359 -25.03 7.58 3.40
CA THR A 359 -24.02 8.14 2.50
C THR A 359 -23.80 9.60 2.81
N VAL A 360 -22.56 9.95 3.14
CA VAL A 360 -22.13 11.31 3.40
C VAL A 360 -21.15 11.73 2.32
N PRO A 361 -21.45 12.74 1.51
CA PRO A 361 -20.50 13.29 0.56
C PRO A 361 -19.23 13.77 1.27
N ALA A 362 -18.07 13.58 0.66
CA ALA A 362 -16.84 14.15 1.17
C ALA A 362 -16.91 15.69 1.11
N THR A 363 -16.60 16.36 2.20
CA THR A 363 -16.53 17.83 2.25
C THR A 363 -15.45 18.33 1.30
N GLU A 364 -14.31 17.63 1.30
CA GLU A 364 -13.23 17.84 0.35
C GLU A 364 -12.92 16.51 -0.36
N LYS A 365 -12.82 16.59 -1.68
CA LYS A 365 -12.46 15.43 -2.50
C LYS A 365 -10.98 15.13 -2.31
N ILE A 366 -10.65 13.93 -1.85
CA ILE A 366 -9.27 13.55 -1.58
C ILE A 366 -8.73 12.66 -2.70
N PRO A 367 -7.72 13.12 -3.45
CA PRO A 367 -6.95 12.28 -4.35
C PRO A 367 -6.44 11.03 -3.67
N VAL A 368 -6.58 9.88 -4.32
CA VAL A 368 -6.03 8.60 -3.86
C VAL A 368 -5.17 7.99 -4.96
N PHE A 369 -3.93 7.67 -4.61
CA PHE A 369 -3.00 6.92 -5.45
C PHE A 369 -2.75 5.56 -4.82
N VAL A 370 -3.01 4.51 -5.56
CA VAL A 370 -2.64 3.14 -5.20
C VAL A 370 -1.47 2.75 -6.08
N VAL A 371 -0.29 2.64 -5.47
CA VAL A 371 0.99 2.43 -6.15
C VAL A 371 1.63 1.11 -5.70
N TYR A 372 2.63 0.66 -6.45
CA TYR A 372 3.37 -0.56 -6.18
C TYR A 372 4.88 -0.29 -6.19
N HIS A 373 5.45 -0.03 -5.01
CA HIS A 373 6.89 0.20 -4.85
C HIS A 373 7.44 -0.71 -3.76
N THR A 374 8.35 -1.59 -4.12
CA THR A 374 9.01 -2.51 -3.19
C THR A 374 10.08 -1.81 -2.34
N ALA A 375 10.67 -0.72 -2.80
CA ALA A 375 11.43 0.22 -1.97
C ALA A 375 10.55 1.43 -1.66
N TRP A 376 10.29 1.71 -0.36
CA TRP A 376 9.38 2.77 0.04
C TRP A 376 9.73 3.36 1.39
N ILE A 377 9.36 4.62 1.59
CA ILE A 377 9.48 5.28 2.89
C ILE A 377 8.28 4.91 3.76
N ASN A 378 8.55 4.37 4.95
CA ASN A 378 7.51 4.05 5.92
C ASN A 378 6.97 5.30 6.64
N ALA A 379 6.02 5.11 7.54
CA ALA A 379 5.43 6.19 8.33
C ALA A 379 6.42 6.90 9.27
N ASP A 380 7.53 6.24 9.62
CA ASP A 380 8.58 6.79 10.47
C ASP A 380 9.65 7.58 9.69
N GLY A 381 9.45 7.71 8.36
CA GLY A 381 10.40 8.38 7.46
C GLY A 381 11.61 7.53 7.07
N GLU A 382 11.56 6.21 7.32
CA GLU A 382 12.67 5.30 7.05
C GLU A 382 12.46 4.53 5.74
N LEU A 383 13.54 4.34 4.99
CA LEU A 383 13.56 3.47 3.83
C LEU A 383 13.38 2.01 4.25
N ARG A 384 12.46 1.32 3.59
CA ARG A 384 12.23 -0.12 3.72
C ARG A 384 12.15 -0.78 2.35
N PHE A 385 12.64 -2.02 2.28
CA PHE A 385 12.38 -2.90 1.16
C PHE A 385 11.31 -3.92 1.58
N TYR A 386 10.28 -4.02 0.78
CA TYR A 386 9.18 -4.96 0.97
C TYR A 386 9.31 -6.13 -0.01
N GLU A 387 8.67 -7.23 0.32
CA GLU A 387 8.60 -8.42 -0.56
C GLU A 387 7.75 -8.09 -1.81
N ASP A 388 8.18 -8.58 -2.97
CA ASP A 388 7.43 -8.53 -4.24
C ASP A 388 6.44 -9.69 -4.33
#